data_58625200a421e6d506d63dbbf526a879
#
_entry.id   58625200a421e6d506d63dbbf526a879
#
_cell.length_a   1.000
_cell.length_b   1.000
_cell.length_c   1.000
_cell.angle_alpha   90.00
_cell.angle_beta   90.00
_cell.angle_gamma   90.00
#
_symmetry.space_group_name_H-M   'P 1'
#
loop_
_entity.id
_entity.type
_entity.pdbx_description
1 polymer ?
#
loop_
_entity_poly.entity_id
_entity_poly.type
_entity_poly.pdbx_seq_one_letter_code
_entity_poly.pdbx_strand_id
1 'polypeptide(L)'
;MLFRSVRVGWGEVGRSCLERTWSRPTFDCNGIFGGYTGIGAKTVIPSKATVKFSCRLVAGQDPERIKSLVEAHLQAQVPPGYTLEIHSHGVNPAIHVRTDSPFVACASRALKRVFGRDAALIGTGGSIPAVGSIQRILGVDSLLVGFGLDDDRVHSPNEKFEVTCLMNGARSHAAMLAEFGAMTT
;
A
#
# COMPACT_ATOMS: atom_id res chain seq x y z
N MET A 1 -7.20 0.83 3.62
CA MET A 1 -7.86 0.01 4.66
C MET A 1 -8.55 0.94 5.64
N LEU A 2 -9.88 0.98 5.62
CA LEU A 2 -10.67 1.81 6.53
C LEU A 2 -10.90 1.04 7.82
N PHE A 3 -10.26 1.45 8.90
CA PHE A 3 -10.56 0.96 10.23
C PHE A 3 -11.85 1.62 10.73
N ARG A 4 -13.00 1.05 10.38
CA ARG A 4 -14.31 1.62 10.70
C ARG A 4 -14.74 1.49 12.16
N SER A 5 -14.01 0.76 12.98
CA SER A 5 -14.39 0.41 14.33
C SER A 5 -13.48 0.94 15.44
N VAL A 6 -12.49 1.78 15.12
CA VAL A 6 -11.55 2.30 16.11
C VAL A 6 -11.84 3.79 16.36
N ARG A 7 -12.15 4.14 17.60
CA ARG A 7 -12.40 5.55 18.01
C ARG A 7 -11.12 6.35 18.20
N VAL A 8 -9.98 5.70 18.41
CA VAL A 8 -8.67 6.32 18.63
C VAL A 8 -7.65 5.60 17.76
N GLY A 9 -6.91 6.34 16.97
CA GLY A 9 -5.81 5.76 16.17
C GLY A 9 -4.63 5.35 17.04
N TRP A 10 -4.20 4.11 16.91
CA TRP A 10 -2.96 3.59 17.48
C TRP A 10 -1.83 3.65 16.44
N GLY A 11 -0.60 3.73 16.90
CA GLY A 11 0.57 3.71 16.04
C GLY A 11 1.73 4.53 16.61
N GLU A 12 2.67 4.90 15.77
CA GLU A 12 3.88 5.62 16.16
C GLU A 12 3.55 6.95 16.86
N VAL A 13 4.11 7.13 18.05
CA VAL A 13 3.91 8.34 18.86
C VAL A 13 4.53 9.55 18.16
N GLY A 14 3.86 10.70 18.23
CA GLY A 14 4.35 11.95 17.64
C GLY A 14 4.13 12.07 16.13
N ARG A 15 3.39 11.14 15.52
CA ARG A 15 3.03 11.19 14.10
C ARG A 15 1.53 11.33 13.90
N SER A 16 1.15 12.15 12.94
CA SER A 16 -0.24 12.29 12.50
C SER A 16 -0.73 11.00 11.83
N CYS A 17 -2.03 10.85 11.69
CA CYS A 17 -2.63 9.73 10.98
C CYS A 17 -2.16 9.65 9.51
N LEU A 18 -2.06 10.78 8.84
CA LEU A 18 -1.59 10.85 7.45
C LEU A 18 -0.10 10.46 7.34
N GLU A 19 0.76 10.95 8.23
CA GLU A 19 2.16 10.52 8.23
C GLU A 19 2.30 9.01 8.41
N ARG A 20 1.54 8.43 9.32
CA ARG A 20 1.57 6.97 9.57
C ARG A 20 1.13 6.16 8.36
N THR A 21 0.14 6.63 7.62
CA THR A 21 -0.41 5.91 6.45
C THR A 21 0.34 6.20 5.15
N TRP A 22 1.04 7.33 5.03
CA TRP A 22 1.68 7.76 3.79
C TRP A 22 3.20 7.57 3.78
N SER A 23 3.86 7.83 4.90
CA SER A 23 5.31 7.98 4.93
C SER A 23 6.04 7.12 5.97
N ARG A 24 5.29 6.34 6.76
CA ARG A 24 5.90 5.47 7.75
C ARG A 24 5.70 4.00 7.40
N PRO A 25 6.69 3.15 7.66
CA PRO A 25 6.55 1.72 7.45
C PRO A 25 5.54 1.14 8.45
N THR A 26 4.87 0.06 8.06
CA THR A 26 3.94 -0.65 8.94
C THR A 26 4.30 -2.11 9.06
N PHE A 27 3.85 -2.71 10.16
CA PHE A 27 3.82 -4.14 10.38
C PHE A 27 2.38 -4.51 10.75
N ASP A 28 1.71 -5.23 9.86
CA ASP A 28 0.30 -5.55 9.97
C ASP A 28 0.09 -7.04 10.16
N CYS A 29 -0.53 -7.43 11.27
CA CYS A 29 -0.96 -8.81 11.48
C CYS A 29 -2.26 -9.07 10.72
N ASN A 30 -2.20 -9.92 9.69
CA ASN A 30 -3.31 -10.20 8.78
C ASN A 30 -4.11 -11.44 9.20
N GLY A 31 -3.59 -12.25 10.10
CA GLY A 31 -4.27 -13.42 10.63
C GLY A 31 -3.48 -14.10 11.73
N ILE A 32 -4.20 -14.58 12.73
CA ILE A 32 -3.67 -15.39 13.83
C ILE A 32 -4.57 -16.59 13.96
N PHE A 33 -4.00 -17.78 13.96
CA PHE A 33 -4.77 -19.00 14.17
C PHE A 33 -3.94 -20.09 14.84
N GLY A 34 -4.62 -20.86 15.65
CA GLY A 34 -4.06 -21.95 16.43
C GLY A 34 -5.12 -22.47 17.40
N GLY A 35 -4.86 -23.59 18.02
CA GLY A 35 -5.82 -24.22 18.91
C GLY A 35 -7.00 -24.91 18.19
N TYR A 36 -8.01 -25.25 18.96
CA TYR A 36 -9.22 -25.89 18.46
C TYR A 36 -10.25 -24.85 18.01
N THR A 37 -10.72 -25.00 16.79
CA THR A 37 -11.68 -24.06 16.17
C THR A 37 -13.05 -24.72 15.84
N GLY A 38 -13.28 -25.98 16.27
CA GLY A 38 -14.54 -26.67 16.09
C GLY A 38 -15.60 -26.27 17.12
N ILE A 39 -16.80 -26.86 17.00
CA ILE A 39 -17.90 -26.61 17.92
C ILE A 39 -17.61 -27.28 19.27
N GLY A 40 -17.94 -26.56 20.37
CA GLY A 40 -17.73 -27.04 21.73
C GLY A 40 -16.34 -26.76 22.29
N ALA A 41 -16.10 -27.18 23.52
CA ALA A 41 -14.83 -27.02 24.20
C ALA A 41 -13.92 -28.25 23.98
N LYS A 42 -12.61 -28.00 23.83
CA LYS A 42 -11.60 -29.04 23.77
C LYS A 42 -10.40 -28.63 24.63
N THR A 43 -10.17 -29.35 25.72
CA THR A 43 -9.05 -29.13 26.64
C THR A 43 -7.76 -29.76 26.09
N VAL A 44 -7.16 -29.14 25.08
CA VAL A 44 -5.90 -29.59 24.49
C VAL A 44 -4.99 -28.39 24.22
N ILE A 45 -3.72 -28.55 24.55
CA ILE A 45 -2.71 -27.55 24.19
C ILE A 45 -2.37 -27.73 22.71
N PRO A 46 -2.49 -26.68 21.89
CA PRO A 46 -2.16 -26.79 20.47
C PRO A 46 -0.66 -27.00 20.27
N SER A 47 -0.31 -27.86 19.33
CA SER A 47 1.08 -28.09 18.93
C SER A 47 1.61 -27.07 17.93
N LYS A 48 0.73 -26.28 17.32
CA LYS A 48 1.07 -25.31 16.29
C LYS A 48 0.23 -24.04 16.40
N ALA A 49 0.88 -22.91 16.25
CA ALA A 49 0.23 -21.62 16.07
C ALA A 49 0.82 -20.93 14.82
N THR A 50 0.01 -20.18 14.11
CA THR A 50 0.42 -19.51 12.87
C THR A 50 -0.01 -18.06 12.88
N VAL A 51 0.87 -17.19 12.40
CA VAL A 51 0.59 -15.77 12.18
C VAL A 51 0.85 -15.45 10.71
N LYS A 52 -0.06 -14.71 10.11
CA LYS A 52 0.15 -14.08 8.81
C LYS A 52 0.35 -12.60 9.04
N PHE A 53 1.38 -12.04 8.44
CA PHE A 53 1.65 -10.62 8.55
C PHE A 53 2.19 -10.05 7.24
N SER A 54 2.11 -8.75 7.11
CA SER A 54 2.72 -8.00 6.02
C SER A 54 3.41 -6.75 6.54
N CYS A 55 4.47 -6.35 5.87
CA CYS A 55 5.17 -5.09 6.12
C CYS A 55 4.94 -4.16 4.93
N ARG A 56 4.51 -2.94 5.18
CA ARG A 56 4.50 -1.88 4.17
C ARG A 56 5.79 -1.11 4.29
N LEU A 57 6.55 -1.05 3.21
CA LEU A 57 7.83 -0.38 3.15
C LEU A 57 7.67 1.07 2.71
N VAL A 58 8.64 1.90 3.03
CA VAL A 58 8.75 3.28 2.55
C VAL A 58 9.94 3.44 1.63
N ALA A 59 9.98 4.55 0.90
CA ALA A 59 11.10 4.88 0.00
C ALA A 59 12.46 4.78 0.72
N GLY A 60 13.43 4.20 0.05
CA GLY A 60 14.78 4.00 0.59
C GLY A 60 14.97 2.74 1.43
N GLN A 61 13.91 1.97 1.69
CA GLN A 61 14.04 0.65 2.32
C GLN A 61 14.27 -0.43 1.25
N ASP A 62 15.33 -1.22 1.41
CA ASP A 62 15.58 -2.40 0.60
C ASP A 62 14.72 -3.57 1.12
N PRO A 63 13.83 -4.14 0.29
CA PRO A 63 12.88 -5.14 0.73
C PRO A 63 13.53 -6.47 1.15
N GLU A 64 14.60 -6.90 0.49
CA GLU A 64 15.31 -8.13 0.87
C GLU A 64 16.04 -7.96 2.20
N ARG A 65 16.63 -6.79 2.42
CA ARG A 65 17.25 -6.46 3.72
C ARG A 65 16.22 -6.42 4.83
N ILE A 66 15.07 -5.78 4.63
CA ILE A 66 14.00 -5.72 5.64
C ILE A 66 13.48 -7.13 5.94
N LYS A 67 13.25 -7.95 4.91
CA LYS A 67 12.87 -9.36 5.08
C LYS A 67 13.86 -10.09 5.97
N SER A 68 15.15 -10.03 5.65
CA SER A 68 16.21 -10.71 6.42
C SER A 68 16.26 -10.23 7.88
N LEU A 69 16.08 -8.92 8.13
CA LEU A 69 16.04 -8.37 9.49
C LEU A 69 14.82 -8.85 10.27
N VAL A 70 13.66 -8.91 9.65
CA VAL A 70 12.42 -9.41 10.27
C VAL A 70 12.55 -10.90 10.58
N GLU A 71 13.04 -11.69 9.65
CA GLU A 71 13.27 -13.14 9.83
C GLU A 71 14.25 -13.39 10.98
N ALA A 72 15.38 -12.69 11.01
CA ALA A 72 16.37 -12.80 12.07
C ALA A 72 15.81 -12.38 13.43
N HIS A 73 15.03 -11.29 13.48
CA HIS A 73 14.38 -10.84 14.71
C HIS A 73 13.40 -11.89 15.26
N LEU A 74 12.53 -12.41 14.39
CA LEU A 74 11.55 -13.42 14.78
C LEU A 74 12.24 -14.71 15.26
N GLN A 75 13.28 -15.15 14.56
CA GLN A 75 14.05 -16.33 14.95
C GLN A 75 14.72 -16.16 16.34
N ALA A 76 15.22 -14.97 16.62
CA ALA A 76 15.84 -14.67 17.93
C ALA A 76 14.84 -14.62 19.09
N GLN A 77 13.54 -14.50 18.83
CA GLN A 77 12.48 -14.48 19.85
C GLN A 77 11.89 -15.88 20.11
N VAL A 78 12.33 -16.90 19.39
CA VAL A 78 11.79 -18.27 19.56
C VAL A 78 12.22 -18.82 20.92
N PRO A 79 11.27 -19.22 21.79
CA PRO A 79 11.62 -19.79 23.09
C PRO A 79 12.28 -21.17 22.94
N PRO A 80 13.09 -21.58 23.92
CA PRO A 80 13.67 -22.94 23.94
C PRO A 80 12.59 -24.02 23.82
N GLY A 81 12.85 -25.03 22.97
CA GLY A 81 11.92 -26.15 22.75
C GLY A 81 10.87 -25.91 21.67
N TYR A 82 10.88 -24.73 21.03
CA TYR A 82 10.01 -24.44 19.88
C TYR A 82 10.81 -24.31 18.60
N THR A 83 10.13 -24.49 17.48
CA THR A 83 10.67 -24.28 16.13
C THR A 83 9.84 -23.24 15.41
N LEU A 84 10.48 -22.42 14.60
CA LEU A 84 9.85 -21.42 13.77
C LEU A 84 10.10 -21.73 12.29
N GLU A 85 9.04 -21.82 11.52
CA GLU A 85 9.09 -21.86 10.06
C GLU A 85 8.55 -20.56 9.51
N ILE A 86 9.28 -19.91 8.58
CA ILE A 86 8.88 -18.68 7.94
C ILE A 86 8.74 -18.92 6.45
N HIS A 87 7.56 -18.60 5.91
CA HIS A 87 7.26 -18.66 4.49
C HIS A 87 7.03 -17.27 3.93
N SER A 88 7.96 -16.79 3.10
CA SER A 88 7.82 -15.51 2.42
C SER A 88 7.05 -15.68 1.12
N HIS A 89 6.05 -14.82 0.89
CA HIS A 89 5.24 -14.81 -0.33
C HIS A 89 5.74 -13.81 -1.39
N GLY A 90 6.81 -13.11 -1.10
CA GLY A 90 7.46 -12.17 -2.01
C GLY A 90 7.76 -10.83 -1.37
N VAL A 91 8.58 -10.05 -2.04
CA VAL A 91 9.02 -8.72 -1.63
C VAL A 91 8.98 -7.78 -2.82
N ASN A 92 8.56 -6.55 -2.57
CA ASN A 92 8.52 -5.49 -3.58
C ASN A 92 8.98 -4.18 -2.94
N PRO A 93 9.77 -3.34 -3.66
CA PRO A 93 10.17 -2.05 -3.15
C PRO A 93 8.99 -1.08 -3.07
N ALA A 94 9.09 -0.12 -2.15
CA ALA A 94 8.22 1.05 -2.17
C ALA A 94 8.56 1.92 -3.38
N ILE A 95 7.54 2.58 -3.91
CA ILE A 95 7.69 3.46 -5.08
C ILE A 95 7.76 4.89 -4.58
N HIS A 96 8.72 5.64 -5.12
CA HIS A 96 8.82 7.07 -4.94
C HIS A 96 8.85 7.74 -6.31
N VAL A 97 7.94 8.67 -6.54
CA VAL A 97 7.90 9.48 -7.75
C VAL A 97 8.32 10.90 -7.38
N ARG A 98 9.24 11.47 -8.14
CA ARG A 98 9.68 12.86 -7.95
C ARG A 98 8.55 13.81 -8.29
N THR A 99 8.15 14.62 -7.32
CA THR A 99 7.02 15.58 -7.48
C THR A 99 7.40 16.81 -8.32
N ASP A 100 8.70 17.05 -8.54
CA ASP A 100 9.24 18.12 -9.38
C ASP A 100 9.44 17.68 -10.85
N SER A 101 9.01 16.47 -11.20
CA SER A 101 9.08 15.96 -12.57
C SER A 101 8.21 16.78 -13.53
N PRO A 102 8.70 17.09 -14.74
CA PRO A 102 7.89 17.75 -15.78
C PRO A 102 6.63 16.94 -16.14
N PHE A 103 6.68 15.62 -16.04
CA PHE A 103 5.52 14.77 -16.25
C PHE A 103 4.45 14.95 -15.17
N VAL A 104 4.84 15.14 -13.92
CA VAL A 104 3.90 15.49 -12.83
C VAL A 104 3.25 16.84 -13.09
N ALA A 105 4.01 17.81 -13.56
CA ALA A 105 3.47 19.13 -13.90
C ALA A 105 2.45 19.04 -15.06
N CYS A 106 2.74 18.27 -16.11
CA CYS A 106 1.83 18.02 -17.22
C CYS A 106 0.54 17.31 -16.75
N ALA A 107 0.66 16.27 -15.97
CA ALA A 107 -0.48 15.55 -15.41
C ALA A 107 -1.34 16.47 -14.53
N SER A 108 -0.74 17.31 -13.71
CA SER A 108 -1.45 18.28 -12.87
C SER A 108 -2.23 19.31 -13.71
N ARG A 109 -1.67 19.83 -14.81
CA ARG A 109 -2.39 20.70 -15.73
C ARG A 109 -3.57 20.01 -16.40
N ALA A 110 -3.37 18.76 -16.85
CA ALA A 110 -4.43 17.97 -17.46
C ALA A 110 -5.60 17.72 -16.48
N LEU A 111 -5.28 17.33 -15.25
CA LEU A 111 -6.27 17.14 -14.19
C LEU A 111 -7.00 18.43 -13.84
N LYS A 112 -6.29 19.56 -13.73
CA LYS A 112 -6.91 20.87 -13.50
C LYS A 112 -7.91 21.24 -14.60
N ARG A 113 -7.58 20.93 -15.86
CA ARG A 113 -8.49 21.16 -17.00
C ARG A 113 -9.79 20.36 -16.89
N VAL A 114 -9.71 19.11 -16.42
CA VAL A 114 -10.88 18.22 -16.31
C VAL A 114 -11.72 18.51 -15.08
N PHE A 115 -11.05 18.79 -13.93
CA PHE A 115 -11.73 18.92 -12.63
C PHE A 115 -11.94 20.38 -12.18
N GLY A 116 -11.38 21.37 -12.90
CA GLY A 116 -11.47 22.80 -12.55
C GLY A 116 -10.70 23.20 -11.30
N ARG A 117 -9.91 22.30 -10.72
CA ARG A 117 -9.11 22.51 -9.49
C ARG A 117 -7.77 21.80 -9.58
N ASP A 118 -6.81 22.25 -8.79
CA ASP A 118 -5.48 21.67 -8.75
C ASP A 118 -5.52 20.23 -8.18
N ALA A 119 -4.66 19.37 -8.71
CA ALA A 119 -4.47 18.02 -8.19
C ALA A 119 -3.71 18.09 -6.86
N ALA A 120 -4.13 17.26 -5.90
CA ALA A 120 -3.38 17.06 -4.67
C ALA A 120 -2.34 15.94 -4.87
N LEU A 121 -1.11 16.20 -4.46
CA LEU A 121 -0.07 15.18 -4.39
C LEU A 121 -0.16 14.53 -3.01
N ILE A 122 -0.45 13.24 -3.01
CA ILE A 122 -0.65 12.49 -1.77
C ILE A 122 0.28 11.28 -1.71
N GLY A 123 0.65 10.88 -0.48
CA GLY A 123 1.21 9.56 -0.24
C GLY A 123 0.11 8.51 -0.11
N THR A 124 0.44 7.26 -0.31
CA THR A 124 -0.49 6.16 -0.09
C THR A 124 0.23 4.92 0.43
N GLY A 125 -0.40 4.20 1.35
CA GLY A 125 0.05 2.88 1.79
C GLY A 125 -0.39 1.74 0.86
N GLY A 126 -1.13 2.03 -0.20
CA GLY A 126 -1.50 1.07 -1.23
C GLY A 126 -0.28 0.62 -2.04
N SER A 127 -0.32 -0.59 -2.58
CA SER A 127 0.76 -1.11 -3.42
C SER A 127 0.22 -1.66 -4.72
N ILE A 128 0.92 -1.34 -5.80
CA ILE A 128 0.71 -1.94 -7.12
C ILE A 128 2.04 -2.54 -7.55
N PRO A 129 2.30 -3.82 -7.29
CA PRO A 129 3.62 -4.44 -7.51
C PRO A 129 4.17 -4.27 -8.93
N ALA A 130 3.29 -4.24 -9.94
CA ALA A 130 3.67 -4.04 -11.34
C ALA A 130 4.40 -2.71 -11.57
N VAL A 131 4.04 -1.64 -10.84
CA VAL A 131 4.65 -0.31 -11.01
C VAL A 131 6.13 -0.31 -10.65
N GLY A 132 6.50 -0.96 -9.55
CA GLY A 132 7.92 -1.12 -9.18
C GLY A 132 8.72 -1.92 -10.22
N SER A 133 8.08 -2.92 -10.84
CA SER A 133 8.69 -3.68 -11.92
C SER A 133 8.86 -2.84 -13.19
N ILE A 134 7.90 -2.02 -13.55
CA ILE A 134 7.95 -1.09 -14.69
C ILE A 134 9.10 -0.10 -14.49
N GLN A 135 9.18 0.55 -13.32
CA GLN A 135 10.29 1.48 -13.04
C GLN A 135 11.66 0.80 -13.16
N ARG A 136 11.81 -0.39 -12.58
CA ARG A 136 13.10 -1.12 -12.61
C ARG A 136 13.49 -1.59 -13.98
N ILE A 137 12.55 -2.10 -14.77
CA ILE A 137 12.84 -2.72 -16.09
C ILE A 137 12.99 -1.66 -17.16
N LEU A 138 12.14 -0.65 -17.18
CA LEU A 138 12.10 0.36 -18.22
C LEU A 138 12.88 1.63 -17.86
N GLY A 139 13.27 1.80 -16.60
CA GLY A 139 13.97 3.01 -16.14
C GLY A 139 13.13 4.29 -16.24
N VAL A 140 11.80 4.15 -16.18
CA VAL A 140 10.86 5.28 -16.30
C VAL A 140 10.01 5.42 -15.03
N ASP A 141 9.65 6.65 -14.70
CA ASP A 141 8.70 6.90 -13.63
C ASP A 141 7.27 6.54 -14.02
N SER A 142 6.48 6.11 -13.05
CA SER A 142 5.05 5.84 -13.23
C SER A 142 4.24 6.82 -12.43
N LEU A 143 3.36 7.56 -13.08
CA LEU A 143 2.43 8.46 -12.41
C LEU A 143 1.18 7.69 -12.00
N LEU A 144 0.92 7.65 -10.69
CA LEU A 144 -0.27 7.04 -10.13
C LEU A 144 -1.35 8.11 -9.96
N VAL A 145 -2.44 7.97 -10.67
CA VAL A 145 -3.55 8.94 -10.65
C VAL A 145 -4.82 8.24 -10.17
N GLY A 146 -5.33 8.67 -9.03
CA GLY A 146 -6.51 8.10 -8.39
C GLY A 146 -7.77 8.89 -8.70
N PHE A 147 -8.88 8.19 -8.99
CA PHE A 147 -10.19 8.77 -9.25
C PHE A 147 -11.27 8.21 -8.31
N GLY A 148 -10.89 7.35 -7.38
CA GLY A 148 -11.80 6.79 -6.39
C GLY A 148 -12.21 7.82 -5.33
N LEU A 149 -13.34 7.53 -4.67
CA LEU A 149 -13.90 8.32 -3.58
C LEU A 149 -13.72 7.60 -2.24
N ASP A 150 -13.74 8.35 -1.15
CA ASP A 150 -13.57 7.79 0.20
C ASP A 150 -14.68 6.80 0.58
N ASP A 151 -15.86 6.93 -0.03
CA ASP A 151 -17.02 6.07 0.21
C ASP A 151 -17.13 4.88 -0.76
N ASP A 152 -16.15 4.67 -1.64
CA ASP A 152 -16.12 3.54 -2.58
C ASP A 152 -15.98 2.18 -1.89
N ARG A 153 -15.65 2.15 -0.61
CA ARG A 153 -15.54 0.94 0.22
C ARG A 153 -14.56 -0.09 -0.35
N VAL A 154 -13.44 0.39 -0.86
CA VAL A 154 -12.39 -0.46 -1.46
C VAL A 154 -12.04 -1.64 -0.55
N HIS A 155 -12.01 -2.86 -1.10
CA HIS A 155 -11.81 -4.13 -0.40
C HIS A 155 -12.86 -4.46 0.69
N SER A 156 -14.07 -3.94 0.55
CA SER A 156 -15.17 -4.18 1.48
C SER A 156 -16.43 -4.65 0.76
N PRO A 157 -17.40 -5.26 1.46
CA PRO A 157 -18.69 -5.57 0.88
C PRO A 157 -19.36 -4.32 0.30
N ASN A 158 -20.02 -4.48 -0.84
CA ASN A 158 -20.67 -3.40 -1.61
C ASN A 158 -19.66 -2.32 -2.06
N GLU A 159 -18.47 -2.73 -2.45
CA GLU A 159 -17.52 -1.86 -3.16
C GLU A 159 -18.19 -1.29 -4.40
N LYS A 160 -18.00 0.01 -4.63
CA LYS A 160 -18.52 0.72 -5.80
C LYS A 160 -17.44 1.56 -6.46
N PHE A 161 -17.69 1.96 -7.68
CA PHE A 161 -16.94 3.00 -8.38
C PHE A 161 -17.92 3.88 -9.13
N GLU A 162 -17.86 5.20 -8.93
CA GLU A 162 -18.81 6.12 -9.57
C GLU A 162 -18.55 6.25 -11.07
N VAL A 163 -19.62 6.17 -11.87
CA VAL A 163 -19.53 6.29 -13.34
C VAL A 163 -18.96 7.66 -13.75
N THR A 164 -19.29 8.71 -13.01
CA THR A 164 -18.71 10.04 -13.23
C THR A 164 -17.21 10.07 -13.00
N CYS A 165 -16.70 9.34 -12.00
CA CYS A 165 -15.27 9.19 -11.75
C CYS A 165 -14.58 8.41 -12.87
N LEU A 166 -15.21 7.35 -13.40
CA LEU A 166 -14.72 6.61 -14.55
C LEU A 166 -14.61 7.51 -15.80
N MET A 167 -15.66 8.27 -16.10
CA MET A 167 -15.67 9.16 -17.26
C MET A 167 -14.65 10.29 -17.13
N ASN A 168 -14.51 10.87 -15.95
CA ASN A 168 -13.49 11.90 -15.69
C ASN A 168 -12.07 11.31 -15.72
N GLY A 169 -11.90 10.08 -15.29
CA GLY A 169 -10.65 9.33 -15.44
C GLY A 169 -10.25 9.20 -16.91
N ALA A 170 -11.17 8.74 -17.77
CA ALA A 170 -10.92 8.62 -19.19
C ALA A 170 -10.56 9.98 -19.85
N ARG A 171 -11.31 11.05 -19.53
CA ARG A 171 -11.01 12.41 -20.00
C ARG A 171 -9.65 12.89 -19.52
N SER A 172 -9.30 12.59 -18.28
CA SER A 172 -8.00 12.97 -17.70
C SER A 172 -6.84 12.28 -18.41
N HIS A 173 -6.97 11.00 -18.74
CA HIS A 173 -5.93 10.27 -19.49
C HIS A 173 -5.77 10.84 -20.90
N ALA A 174 -6.87 11.14 -21.60
CA ALA A 174 -6.80 11.80 -22.91
C ALA A 174 -6.11 13.18 -22.82
N ALA A 175 -6.44 13.96 -21.80
CA ALA A 175 -5.81 15.27 -21.56
C ALA A 175 -4.32 15.14 -21.20
N MET A 176 -3.95 14.15 -20.40
CA MET A 176 -2.54 13.87 -20.06
C MET A 176 -1.72 13.47 -21.29
N LEU A 177 -2.26 12.60 -22.15
CA LEU A 177 -1.60 12.21 -23.41
C LEU A 177 -1.36 13.42 -24.32
N ALA A 178 -2.33 14.35 -24.41
CA ALA A 178 -2.15 15.60 -25.15
C ALA A 178 -1.05 16.49 -24.56
N GLU A 179 -1.00 16.64 -23.23
CA GLU A 179 0.05 17.40 -22.54
C GLU A 179 1.44 16.76 -22.73
N PHE A 180 1.53 15.44 -22.64
CA PHE A 180 2.80 14.72 -22.86
C PHE A 180 3.26 14.82 -24.30
N GLY A 181 2.35 14.72 -25.27
CA GLY A 181 2.67 14.88 -26.68
C GLY A 181 3.13 16.30 -27.06
N ALA A 182 2.73 17.31 -26.27
CA ALA A 182 3.18 18.70 -26.44
C ALA A 182 4.51 18.99 -25.76
N MET A 183 5.05 18.06 -24.95
CA MET A 183 6.40 18.21 -24.40
C MET A 183 7.39 18.10 -25.56
N THR A 184 8.04 19.21 -25.91
CA THR A 184 9.15 19.18 -26.85
C THR A 184 10.31 18.40 -26.22
N THR A 185 10.77 17.40 -26.92
CA THR A 185 12.02 16.66 -26.63
C THR A 185 13.21 17.59 -26.70
#